data_f0a12540fb309168e09da3ee9f09a822
#
_entry.id   f0a12540fb309168e09da3ee9f09a822
#
_cell.length_a   1.000
_cell.length_b   1.000
_cell.length_c   1.000
_cell.angle_alpha   90.00
_cell.angle_beta   90.00
_cell.angle_gamma   90.00
#
_symmetry.space_group_name_H-M   'P 1'
#
loop_
_entity.id
_entity.type
_entity.pdbx_description
1 polymer ?
#
loop_
_entity_poly.entity_id
_entity_poly.type
_entity_poly.pdbx_seq_one_letter_code
_entity_poly.pdbx_strand_id
1 'polypeptide(L)'
;QRLIESGRHDIQSLAMQFGKNETYIRTRLKFVSLIPEIAELLEKDEITISVASEICRYGEDIQREVFDKHLKEGIMFGSWRGMKATEVAKNIERHFTTDLERYNFDKTLCLSCPHNTNNMTLFCEGTCGKCANKGCLDEMNAAFLTEKAIETIKAYPALSLSHDAYCYNADAVNRLKEMGYEVVALQCRYKDYPTLPEEPEAGEYDTEDEYKEAKVEYEQDMNDYMEEGKELVRRAEVGEISLFARIGNEDIVKCYVENSMMNAVS
;
A
#
# COMPACT_ATOMS: atom_id res chain seq x y z
N GLN A 1 -21.00 -26.29 -7.98
CA GLN A 1 -19.61 -26.33 -8.44
C GLN A 1 -19.21 -27.74 -8.87
N ARG A 2 -19.32 -28.76 -8.01
CA ARG A 2 -18.97 -30.15 -8.36
C ARG A 2 -19.63 -30.66 -9.64
N LEU A 3 -20.86 -30.24 -9.94
CA LEU A 3 -21.57 -30.62 -11.16
C LEU A 3 -20.97 -29.98 -12.43
N ILE A 4 -20.44 -28.74 -12.31
CA ILE A 4 -19.75 -28.06 -13.42
C ILE A 4 -18.35 -28.64 -13.60
N GLU A 5 -17.60 -28.82 -12.53
CA GLU A 5 -16.26 -29.42 -12.55
C GLU A 5 -16.24 -30.85 -13.11
N SER A 6 -17.33 -31.58 -12.93
CA SER A 6 -17.48 -32.92 -13.54
C SER A 6 -17.68 -32.88 -15.04
N GLY A 7 -17.84 -31.70 -15.66
CA GLY A 7 -18.11 -31.54 -17.09
C GLY A 7 -19.50 -31.98 -17.54
N ARG A 8 -20.38 -32.38 -16.61
CA ARG A 8 -21.73 -32.90 -16.95
C ARG A 8 -22.78 -31.80 -17.09
N HIS A 9 -22.51 -30.61 -16.52
CA HIS A 9 -23.42 -29.48 -16.54
C HIS A 9 -22.65 -28.20 -16.81
N ASP A 10 -23.23 -27.33 -17.61
CA ASP A 10 -22.85 -25.94 -17.74
C ASP A 10 -23.83 -25.03 -16.96
N ILE A 11 -23.55 -23.74 -16.94
CA ILE A 11 -24.39 -22.77 -16.22
C ILE A 11 -25.80 -22.73 -16.77
N GLN A 12 -25.95 -22.85 -18.09
CA GLN A 12 -27.23 -22.80 -18.78
C GLN A 12 -28.08 -24.01 -18.43
N SER A 13 -27.51 -25.21 -18.45
CA SER A 13 -28.21 -26.45 -18.08
C SER A 13 -28.63 -26.45 -16.61
N LEU A 14 -27.80 -25.93 -15.71
CA LEU A 14 -28.16 -25.76 -14.29
C LEU A 14 -29.28 -24.73 -14.11
N ALA A 15 -29.24 -23.62 -14.86
CA ALA A 15 -30.28 -22.60 -14.82
C ALA A 15 -31.64 -23.19 -15.21
N MET A 16 -31.67 -23.95 -16.29
CA MET A 16 -32.88 -24.67 -16.75
C MET A 16 -33.35 -25.70 -15.73
N GLN A 17 -32.44 -26.52 -15.21
CA GLN A 17 -32.76 -27.57 -14.26
C GLN A 17 -33.35 -27.03 -12.95
N PHE A 18 -32.83 -25.91 -12.44
CA PHE A 18 -33.31 -25.29 -11.19
C PHE A 18 -34.45 -24.26 -11.45
N GLY A 19 -34.86 -24.02 -12.67
CA GLY A 19 -35.87 -22.99 -12.99
C GLY A 19 -35.43 -21.57 -12.59
N LYS A 20 -34.13 -21.29 -12.71
CA LYS A 20 -33.51 -20.00 -12.38
C LYS A 20 -32.81 -19.42 -13.61
N ASN A 21 -32.48 -18.11 -13.55
CA ASN A 21 -31.65 -17.50 -14.58
C ASN A 21 -30.16 -17.78 -14.35
N GLU A 22 -29.33 -17.60 -15.38
CA GLU A 22 -27.88 -17.81 -15.31
C GLU A 22 -27.22 -16.90 -14.27
N THR A 23 -27.70 -15.66 -14.13
CA THR A 23 -27.16 -14.71 -13.12
C THR A 23 -27.32 -15.26 -11.70
N TYR A 24 -28.45 -15.89 -11.40
CA TYR A 24 -28.67 -16.56 -10.12
C TYR A 24 -27.66 -17.68 -9.89
N ILE A 25 -27.44 -18.54 -10.89
CA ILE A 25 -26.47 -19.64 -10.79
C ILE A 25 -25.05 -19.09 -10.62
N ARG A 26 -24.65 -18.10 -11.43
CA ARG A 26 -23.33 -17.45 -11.32
C ARG A 26 -23.08 -16.83 -9.93
N THR A 27 -24.08 -16.15 -9.37
CA THR A 27 -23.99 -15.58 -8.02
C THR A 27 -23.79 -16.66 -6.96
N ARG A 28 -24.56 -17.76 -7.05
CA ARG A 28 -24.43 -18.90 -6.11
C ARG A 28 -23.08 -19.59 -6.23
N LEU A 29 -22.52 -19.69 -7.42
CA LEU A 29 -21.20 -20.26 -7.62
C LEU A 29 -20.08 -19.43 -6.96
N LYS A 30 -20.24 -18.10 -6.92
CA LYS A 30 -19.29 -17.23 -6.20
C LYS A 30 -19.23 -17.54 -4.70
N PHE A 31 -20.34 -17.94 -4.07
CA PHE A 31 -20.38 -18.23 -2.63
C PHE A 31 -19.58 -19.46 -2.22
N VAL A 32 -19.09 -20.24 -3.18
CA VAL A 32 -18.13 -21.32 -2.89
C VAL A 32 -16.78 -20.77 -2.39
N SER A 33 -16.47 -19.52 -2.69
CA SER A 33 -15.29 -18.82 -2.19
C SER A 33 -15.48 -18.24 -0.77
N LEU A 34 -16.68 -18.33 -0.19
CA LEU A 34 -16.89 -17.90 1.18
C LEU A 34 -16.24 -18.89 2.16
N ILE A 35 -15.66 -18.36 3.23
CA ILE A 35 -15.25 -19.20 4.36
C ILE A 35 -16.46 -19.85 4.99
N PRO A 36 -16.32 -21.03 5.60
CA PRO A 36 -17.44 -21.81 6.16
C PRO A 36 -18.30 -21.00 7.13
N GLU A 37 -17.68 -20.19 7.97
CA GLU A 37 -18.35 -19.39 8.99
C GLU A 37 -19.30 -18.34 8.38
N ILE A 38 -18.89 -17.68 7.28
CA ILE A 38 -19.72 -16.70 6.57
C ILE A 38 -20.81 -17.41 5.75
N ALA A 39 -20.49 -18.56 5.15
CA ALA A 39 -21.47 -19.37 4.46
C ALA A 39 -22.60 -19.83 5.40
N GLU A 40 -22.27 -20.21 6.65
CA GLU A 40 -23.24 -20.56 7.67
C GLU A 40 -24.15 -19.40 8.06
N LEU A 41 -23.61 -18.17 8.17
CA LEU A 41 -24.42 -16.96 8.43
C LEU A 41 -25.41 -16.69 7.30
N LEU A 42 -24.99 -16.94 6.06
CA LEU A 42 -25.87 -16.82 4.89
C LEU A 42 -26.97 -17.90 4.88
N GLU A 43 -26.64 -19.14 5.24
CA GLU A 43 -27.61 -20.24 5.34
C GLU A 43 -28.66 -20.02 6.44
N LYS A 44 -28.27 -19.33 7.52
CA LYS A 44 -29.17 -18.97 8.63
C LYS A 44 -29.94 -17.66 8.41
N ASP A 45 -29.82 -17.03 7.24
CA ASP A 45 -30.38 -15.71 6.94
C ASP A 45 -29.92 -14.58 7.89
N GLU A 46 -28.76 -14.74 8.56
CA GLU A 46 -28.17 -13.74 9.44
C GLU A 46 -27.46 -12.63 8.65
N ILE A 47 -27.07 -12.92 7.40
CA ILE A 47 -26.62 -11.94 6.43
C ILE A 47 -27.38 -12.13 5.10
N THR A 48 -27.52 -11.04 4.35
CA THR A 48 -28.21 -11.10 3.05
C THR A 48 -27.30 -11.63 1.95
N ILE A 49 -27.92 -12.16 0.88
CA ILE A 49 -27.22 -12.55 -0.35
C ILE A 49 -26.36 -11.41 -0.90
N SER A 50 -26.84 -10.17 -0.84
CA SER A 50 -26.08 -9.01 -1.30
C SER A 50 -24.85 -8.74 -0.45
N VAL A 51 -24.94 -8.87 0.86
CA VAL A 51 -23.78 -8.76 1.77
C VAL A 51 -22.77 -9.87 1.51
N ALA A 52 -23.22 -11.13 1.39
CA ALA A 52 -22.36 -12.24 1.06
C ALA A 52 -21.67 -12.05 -0.31
N SER A 53 -22.37 -11.45 -1.29
CA SER A 53 -21.82 -11.14 -2.62
C SER A 53 -20.70 -10.08 -2.55
N GLU A 54 -20.76 -9.13 -1.65
CA GLU A 54 -19.67 -8.17 -1.45
C GLU A 54 -18.47 -8.83 -0.76
N ILE A 55 -18.70 -9.62 0.28
CA ILE A 55 -17.63 -10.26 1.05
C ILE A 55 -16.88 -11.31 0.21
N CYS A 56 -17.58 -12.13 -0.59
CA CYS A 56 -16.97 -13.20 -1.38
C CYS A 56 -16.03 -12.72 -2.50
N ARG A 57 -15.95 -11.41 -2.72
CA ARG A 57 -15.01 -10.78 -3.68
C ARG A 57 -13.59 -10.75 -3.15
N TYR A 58 -13.43 -10.87 -1.86
CA TYR A 58 -12.14 -10.78 -1.16
C TYR A 58 -11.61 -12.17 -0.80
N GLY A 59 -10.29 -12.27 -0.62
CA GLY A 59 -9.63 -13.50 -0.22
C GLY A 59 -10.04 -13.99 1.17
N GLU A 60 -9.69 -15.22 1.49
CA GLU A 60 -10.03 -15.90 2.74
C GLU A 60 -9.52 -15.14 3.98
N ASP A 61 -8.36 -14.52 3.89
CA ASP A 61 -7.74 -13.71 4.94
C ASP A 61 -8.63 -12.52 5.34
N ILE A 62 -9.08 -11.74 4.36
CA ILE A 62 -10.00 -10.61 4.60
C ILE A 62 -11.35 -11.11 5.10
N GLN A 63 -11.87 -12.18 4.50
CA GLN A 63 -13.15 -12.76 4.93
C GLN A 63 -13.09 -13.18 6.40
N ARG A 64 -11.98 -13.80 6.84
CA ARG A 64 -11.75 -14.21 8.23
C ARG A 64 -11.69 -13.02 9.17
N GLU A 65 -10.95 -11.97 8.80
CA GLU A 65 -10.90 -10.75 9.59
C GLU A 65 -12.27 -10.05 9.69
N VAL A 66 -13.03 -9.98 8.59
CA VAL A 66 -14.41 -9.44 8.58
C VAL A 66 -15.30 -10.25 9.50
N PHE A 67 -15.21 -11.59 9.46
CA PHE A 67 -15.98 -12.44 10.35
C PHE A 67 -15.61 -12.19 11.81
N ASP A 68 -14.33 -12.29 12.17
CA ASP A 68 -13.88 -12.19 13.56
C ASP A 68 -14.14 -10.82 14.18
N LYS A 69 -13.98 -9.75 13.41
CA LYS A 69 -14.11 -8.37 13.92
C LYS A 69 -15.53 -7.81 13.84
N HIS A 70 -16.36 -8.30 12.90
CA HIS A 70 -17.61 -7.62 12.57
C HIS A 70 -18.85 -8.53 12.45
N LEU A 71 -18.70 -9.83 12.21
CA LEU A 71 -19.83 -10.73 11.98
C LEU A 71 -20.01 -11.80 13.07
N LYS A 72 -19.00 -12.05 13.87
CA LYS A 72 -19.04 -13.03 14.96
C LYS A 72 -20.15 -12.70 15.97
N GLU A 73 -20.74 -13.71 16.57
CA GLU A 73 -21.72 -13.52 17.62
C GLU A 73 -21.10 -12.85 18.86
N GLY A 74 -21.88 -12.00 19.53
CA GLY A 74 -21.43 -11.31 20.74
C GLY A 74 -20.65 -10.00 20.51
N ILE A 75 -20.46 -9.57 19.27
CA ILE A 75 -19.88 -8.24 18.98
C ILE A 75 -20.89 -7.15 19.35
N MET A 76 -20.62 -6.43 20.44
CA MET A 76 -21.52 -5.37 20.94
C MET A 76 -21.39 -4.06 20.15
N PHE A 77 -20.18 -3.73 19.65
CA PHE A 77 -19.91 -2.50 18.91
C PHE A 77 -19.23 -2.82 17.58
N GLY A 78 -19.66 -2.12 16.51
CA GLY A 78 -19.07 -2.28 15.19
C GLY A 78 -19.51 -3.54 14.44
N SER A 79 -20.60 -4.20 14.86
CA SER A 79 -21.19 -5.33 14.13
C SER A 79 -21.75 -4.87 12.77
N TRP A 80 -21.48 -5.66 11.72
CA TRP A 80 -22.02 -5.43 10.39
C TRP A 80 -23.26 -6.28 10.08
N ARG A 81 -23.72 -7.06 11.03
CA ARG A 81 -25.00 -7.78 10.91
C ARG A 81 -26.14 -6.78 10.73
N GLY A 82 -26.97 -6.98 9.72
CA GLY A 82 -28.07 -6.08 9.39
C GLY A 82 -27.67 -4.82 8.60
N MET A 83 -26.39 -4.57 8.34
CA MET A 83 -25.96 -3.48 7.47
C MET A 83 -26.37 -3.72 6.00
N LYS A 84 -26.52 -2.62 5.25
CA LYS A 84 -26.70 -2.70 3.79
C LYS A 84 -25.42 -3.16 3.12
N ALA A 85 -25.53 -3.89 2.00
CA ALA A 85 -24.40 -4.37 1.23
C ALA A 85 -23.44 -3.24 0.80
N THR A 86 -23.98 -2.08 0.44
CA THR A 86 -23.19 -0.89 0.06
C THR A 86 -22.36 -0.33 1.22
N GLU A 87 -22.84 -0.43 2.44
CA GLU A 87 -22.11 0.00 3.63
C GLU A 87 -21.02 -1.00 3.98
N VAL A 88 -21.33 -2.30 3.89
CA VAL A 88 -20.33 -3.37 4.07
C VAL A 88 -19.21 -3.25 3.06
N ALA A 89 -19.52 -3.04 1.77
CA ALA A 89 -18.53 -2.84 0.72
C ALA A 89 -17.60 -1.66 1.03
N LYS A 90 -18.15 -0.49 1.40
CA LYS A 90 -17.36 0.69 1.78
C LYS A 90 -16.47 0.43 3.01
N ASN A 91 -16.99 -0.30 3.99
CA ASN A 91 -16.25 -0.62 5.20
C ASN A 91 -15.09 -1.58 4.89
N ILE A 92 -15.31 -2.61 4.05
CA ILE A 92 -14.23 -3.51 3.64
C ILE A 92 -13.16 -2.71 2.88
N GLU A 93 -13.56 -1.91 1.93
CA GLU A 93 -12.62 -1.09 1.16
C GLU A 93 -11.81 -0.14 2.06
N ARG A 94 -12.44 0.47 3.06
CA ARG A 94 -11.78 1.41 3.97
C ARG A 94 -10.81 0.74 4.95
N HIS A 95 -11.16 -0.44 5.47
CA HIS A 95 -10.44 -1.06 6.59
C HIS A 95 -9.52 -2.20 6.19
N PHE A 96 -9.72 -2.81 5.01
CA PHE A 96 -9.02 -4.01 4.58
C PHE A 96 -8.34 -3.88 3.22
N THR A 97 -8.34 -2.68 2.63
CA THR A 97 -7.58 -2.41 1.41
C THR A 97 -6.67 -1.21 1.60
N THR A 98 -5.58 -1.17 0.85
CA THR A 98 -4.58 -0.11 0.91
C THR A 98 -4.41 0.52 -0.46
N ASP A 99 -4.37 1.86 -0.49
CA ASP A 99 -4.19 2.63 -1.71
C ASP A 99 -2.80 2.38 -2.31
N LEU A 100 -2.76 1.96 -3.56
CA LEU A 100 -1.52 1.69 -4.29
C LEU A 100 -0.80 2.97 -4.71
N GLU A 101 -1.49 4.10 -4.84
CA GLU A 101 -0.88 5.37 -5.23
C GLU A 101 0.12 5.89 -4.18
N ARG A 102 -0.03 5.47 -2.93
CA ARG A 102 0.88 5.84 -1.84
C ARG A 102 2.28 5.24 -1.96
N TYR A 103 2.46 4.19 -2.75
CA TYR A 103 3.70 3.43 -2.83
C TYR A 103 4.46 3.71 -4.12
N ASN A 104 5.78 3.68 -4.06
CA ASN A 104 6.66 4.05 -5.17
C ASN A 104 7.27 2.84 -5.92
N PHE A 105 6.95 1.59 -5.52
CA PHE A 105 7.39 0.42 -6.26
C PHE A 105 6.69 0.29 -7.63
N ASP A 106 7.26 -0.49 -8.54
CA ASP A 106 6.65 -0.75 -9.85
C ASP A 106 5.31 -1.50 -9.72
N LYS A 107 4.25 -0.88 -10.19
CA LYS A 107 2.86 -1.36 -10.11
C LYS A 107 2.40 -2.10 -11.36
N THR A 108 3.29 -2.36 -12.33
CA THR A 108 2.92 -3.01 -13.60
C THR A 108 2.18 -4.33 -13.38
N LEU A 109 2.64 -5.15 -12.42
CA LEU A 109 1.99 -6.40 -12.05
C LEU A 109 0.64 -6.19 -11.34
N CYS A 110 0.46 -5.05 -10.67
CA CYS A 110 -0.77 -4.72 -9.95
C CYS A 110 -1.93 -4.39 -10.92
N LEU A 111 -1.64 -3.94 -12.14
CA LEU A 111 -2.67 -3.57 -13.12
C LEU A 111 -3.59 -4.75 -13.48
N SER A 112 -3.07 -5.97 -13.52
CA SER A 112 -3.83 -7.20 -13.82
C SER A 112 -4.05 -8.10 -12.60
N CYS A 113 -3.63 -7.67 -11.41
CA CYS A 113 -3.68 -8.47 -10.19
C CYS A 113 -5.14 -8.70 -9.75
N PRO A 114 -5.55 -9.94 -9.42
CA PRO A 114 -6.90 -10.23 -8.93
C PRO A 114 -7.21 -9.58 -7.56
N HIS A 115 -6.19 -9.19 -6.79
CA HIS A 115 -6.35 -8.48 -5.52
C HIS A 115 -6.38 -6.96 -5.66
N ASN A 116 -6.24 -6.42 -6.87
CA ASN A 116 -6.50 -5.02 -7.13
C ASN A 116 -8.01 -4.80 -7.22
N THR A 117 -8.54 -3.88 -6.42
CA THR A 117 -9.98 -3.61 -6.36
C THR A 117 -10.56 -3.19 -7.70
N ASN A 118 -9.77 -2.59 -8.60
CA ASN A 118 -10.16 -2.33 -10.00
C ASN A 118 -10.55 -3.59 -10.76
N ASN A 119 -9.90 -4.72 -10.48
CA ASN A 119 -10.12 -5.98 -11.18
C ASN A 119 -11.18 -6.86 -10.50
N MET A 120 -11.64 -6.48 -9.31
CA MET A 120 -12.63 -7.24 -8.53
C MET A 120 -14.08 -7.00 -8.99
N THR A 121 -14.34 -5.96 -9.80
CA THR A 121 -15.68 -5.59 -10.23
C THR A 121 -15.85 -5.78 -11.73
N LEU A 122 -17.00 -6.31 -12.13
CA LEU A 122 -17.43 -6.35 -13.55
C LEU A 122 -17.81 -4.95 -14.07
N PHE A 123 -18.03 -3.99 -13.18
CA PHE A 123 -18.41 -2.62 -13.47
C PHE A 123 -17.55 -1.70 -12.61
N CYS A 124 -16.36 -1.37 -13.10
CA CYS A 124 -15.52 -0.33 -12.48
C CYS A 124 -16.11 1.05 -12.82
N GLU A 125 -16.98 1.55 -11.97
CA GLU A 125 -17.24 2.98 -11.93
C GLU A 125 -16.15 3.62 -11.05
N GLY A 126 -15.02 3.94 -11.67
CA GLY A 126 -14.01 4.87 -11.16
C GLY A 126 -13.32 4.51 -9.84
N THR A 127 -12.01 4.60 -9.85
CA THR A 127 -11.14 4.76 -8.67
C THR A 127 -11.00 3.58 -7.73
N CYS A 128 -10.35 2.52 -8.14
CA CYS A 128 -9.90 1.60 -7.11
C CYS A 128 -8.48 1.11 -7.40
N GLY A 129 -7.49 1.95 -7.29
CA GLY A 129 -6.09 1.55 -7.24
C GLY A 129 -5.70 1.00 -5.87
N LYS A 130 -6.57 0.19 -5.22
CA LYS A 130 -6.31 -0.35 -3.88
C LYS A 130 -5.98 -1.83 -3.93
N CYS A 131 -5.03 -2.25 -3.09
CA CYS A 131 -4.63 -3.64 -2.92
C CYS A 131 -5.38 -4.28 -1.74
N ALA A 132 -5.98 -5.44 -1.99
CA ALA A 132 -6.63 -6.26 -0.98
C ALA A 132 -5.71 -7.39 -0.45
N ASN A 133 -4.44 -7.42 -0.84
CA ASN A 133 -3.44 -8.39 -0.36
C ASN A 133 -2.30 -7.65 0.34
N LYS A 134 -2.46 -7.44 1.64
CA LYS A 134 -1.49 -6.73 2.46
C LYS A 134 -0.11 -7.40 2.45
N GLY A 135 -0.04 -8.73 2.54
CA GLY A 135 1.23 -9.44 2.54
C GLY A 135 2.03 -9.23 1.26
N CYS A 136 1.37 -9.28 0.10
CA CYS A 136 2.00 -8.97 -1.18
C CYS A 136 2.46 -7.50 -1.24
N LEU A 137 1.64 -6.57 -0.75
CA LEU A 137 1.97 -5.15 -0.72
C LEU A 137 3.20 -4.87 0.15
N ASP A 138 3.23 -5.42 1.36
CA ASP A 138 4.34 -5.28 2.30
C ASP A 138 5.64 -5.85 1.70
N GLU A 139 5.55 -7.02 1.04
CA GLU A 139 6.68 -7.66 0.35
C GLU A 139 7.24 -6.81 -0.80
N MET A 140 6.38 -6.29 -1.68
CA MET A 140 6.77 -5.44 -2.80
C MET A 140 7.40 -4.14 -2.30
N ASN A 141 6.80 -3.53 -1.28
CA ASN A 141 7.32 -2.31 -0.68
C ASN A 141 8.67 -2.54 0.02
N ALA A 142 8.82 -3.64 0.75
CA ALA A 142 10.09 -4.00 1.40
C ALA A 142 11.20 -4.23 0.37
N ALA A 143 10.90 -4.90 -0.76
CA ALA A 143 11.85 -5.09 -1.84
C ALA A 143 12.29 -3.74 -2.44
N PHE A 144 11.34 -2.88 -2.78
CA PHE A 144 11.60 -1.53 -3.30
C PHE A 144 12.45 -0.70 -2.34
N LEU A 145 12.07 -0.63 -1.06
CA LEU A 145 12.81 0.15 -0.07
C LEU A 145 14.23 -0.37 0.14
N THR A 146 14.42 -1.69 0.09
CA THR A 146 15.75 -2.31 0.19
C THR A 146 16.64 -1.89 -0.98
N GLU A 147 16.15 -2.01 -2.22
CA GLU A 147 16.88 -1.62 -3.42
C GLU A 147 17.19 -0.12 -3.43
N LYS A 148 16.18 0.70 -3.17
CA LYS A 148 16.30 2.16 -3.13
C LYS A 148 17.29 2.63 -2.05
N ALA A 149 17.29 1.99 -0.88
CA ALA A 149 18.25 2.29 0.18
C ALA A 149 19.70 2.05 -0.26
N ILE A 150 19.94 0.90 -0.91
CA ILE A 150 21.27 0.55 -1.43
C ILE A 150 21.70 1.52 -2.54
N GLU A 151 20.82 1.87 -3.46
CA GLU A 151 21.09 2.87 -4.48
C GLU A 151 21.42 4.23 -3.88
N THR A 152 20.64 4.65 -2.86
CA THR A 152 20.84 5.95 -2.21
C THR A 152 22.19 6.06 -1.54
N ILE A 153 22.65 5.05 -0.79
CA ILE A 153 23.97 5.10 -0.14
C ILE A 153 25.13 4.94 -1.13
N LYS A 154 24.91 4.28 -2.28
CA LYS A 154 25.90 4.23 -3.35
C LYS A 154 26.07 5.59 -4.05
N ALA A 155 24.95 6.29 -4.28
CA ALA A 155 24.95 7.63 -4.87
C ALA A 155 25.49 8.70 -3.90
N TYR A 156 25.24 8.52 -2.61
CA TYR A 156 25.64 9.46 -1.54
C TYR A 156 26.41 8.73 -0.44
N PRO A 157 27.71 8.46 -0.62
CA PRO A 157 28.51 7.66 0.33
C PRO A 157 28.67 8.27 1.74
N ALA A 158 28.34 9.54 1.89
CA ALA A 158 28.34 10.22 3.20
C ALA A 158 27.11 9.86 4.07
N LEU A 159 26.08 9.21 3.50
CA LEU A 159 24.88 8.81 4.22
C LEU A 159 25.04 7.45 4.88
N SER A 160 24.56 7.32 6.10
CA SER A 160 24.35 6.05 6.79
C SER A 160 22.88 5.63 6.73
N LEU A 161 22.59 4.33 6.71
CA LEU A 161 21.21 3.85 6.73
C LEU A 161 20.60 4.00 8.12
N SER A 162 19.35 4.43 8.17
CA SER A 162 18.62 4.55 9.43
C SER A 162 17.13 4.22 9.27
N HIS A 163 16.46 4.04 10.40
CA HIS A 163 15.00 3.95 10.51
C HIS A 163 14.52 4.67 11.77
N ASP A 164 13.24 5.01 11.82
CA ASP A 164 12.63 5.57 13.02
C ASP A 164 12.60 4.56 14.17
N ALA A 165 12.53 5.04 15.42
CA ALA A 165 12.45 4.19 16.62
C ALA A 165 11.28 3.17 16.52
N TYR A 166 10.17 3.57 15.91
CA TYR A 166 9.07 2.69 15.53
C TYR A 166 9.21 2.33 14.04
N CYS A 167 9.80 1.17 13.78
CA CYS A 167 10.02 0.71 12.40
C CYS A 167 8.76 0.06 11.84
N TYR A 168 8.09 0.74 10.92
CA TYR A 168 6.92 0.20 10.21
C TYR A 168 7.32 -0.76 9.06
N ASN A 169 8.55 -0.65 8.55
CA ASN A 169 9.09 -1.49 7.48
C ASN A 169 10.23 -2.39 7.99
N ALA A 170 9.92 -3.16 9.04
CA ALA A 170 10.89 -4.07 9.65
C ALA A 170 11.51 -5.05 8.64
N ASP A 171 10.73 -5.49 7.64
CA ASP A 171 11.20 -6.43 6.63
C ASP A 171 12.30 -5.84 5.75
N ALA A 172 12.17 -4.58 5.32
CA ALA A 172 13.22 -3.89 4.56
C ALA A 172 14.50 -3.72 5.41
N VAL A 173 14.34 -3.32 6.67
CA VAL A 173 15.46 -3.18 7.62
C VAL A 173 16.17 -4.51 7.86
N ASN A 174 15.41 -5.59 8.07
CA ASN A 174 15.95 -6.93 8.30
C ASN A 174 16.72 -7.44 7.08
N ARG A 175 16.19 -7.26 5.87
CA ARG A 175 16.87 -7.61 4.61
C ARG A 175 18.20 -6.88 4.46
N LEU A 176 18.23 -5.57 4.74
CA LEU A 176 19.46 -4.79 4.68
C LEU A 176 20.50 -5.31 5.69
N LYS A 177 20.08 -5.63 6.92
CA LYS A 177 20.97 -6.20 7.95
C LYS A 177 21.49 -7.59 7.56
N GLU A 178 20.65 -8.45 6.99
CA GLU A 178 21.04 -9.77 6.47
C GLU A 178 22.05 -9.67 5.31
N MET A 179 21.95 -8.61 4.49
CA MET A 179 22.91 -8.27 3.44
C MET A 179 24.21 -7.66 3.96
N GLY A 180 24.32 -7.43 5.30
CA GLY A 180 25.53 -6.90 5.94
C GLY A 180 25.58 -5.39 6.07
N TYR A 181 24.48 -4.68 5.79
CA TYR A 181 24.42 -3.24 6.01
C TYR A 181 24.10 -2.91 7.47
N GLU A 182 24.78 -1.91 8.01
CA GLU A 182 24.44 -1.34 9.31
C GLU A 182 23.26 -0.37 9.14
N VAL A 183 22.19 -0.57 9.93
CA VAL A 183 21.01 0.29 9.93
C VAL A 183 20.73 0.77 11.34
N VAL A 184 20.83 2.08 11.56
CA VAL A 184 20.75 2.73 12.88
C VAL A 184 19.30 3.11 13.21
N ALA A 185 18.84 2.81 14.42
CA ALA A 185 17.55 3.30 14.91
C ALA A 185 17.70 4.75 15.43
N LEU A 186 17.03 5.71 14.81
CA LEU A 186 17.04 7.10 15.23
C LEU A 186 16.09 7.29 16.43
N GLN A 187 16.65 7.61 17.59
CA GLN A 187 15.91 7.87 18.82
C GLN A 187 15.79 9.36 19.14
N CYS A 188 16.38 10.22 18.30
CA CYS A 188 16.40 11.67 18.47
C CYS A 188 15.69 12.36 17.29
N ARG A 189 15.41 13.65 17.45
CA ARG A 189 14.85 14.47 16.36
C ARG A 189 15.88 14.64 15.26
N TYR A 190 15.43 14.48 14.05
CA TYR A 190 16.19 14.75 12.82
C TYR A 190 15.58 15.94 12.08
N LYS A 191 16.35 16.49 11.17
CA LYS A 191 15.93 17.52 10.20
C LYS A 191 15.97 16.93 8.80
N ASP A 192 15.01 17.31 7.98
CA ASP A 192 14.98 16.86 6.60
C ASP A 192 16.14 17.46 5.80
N TYR A 193 16.69 16.69 4.89
CA TYR A 193 17.64 17.16 3.89
C TYR A 193 16.89 18.04 2.89
N PRO A 194 17.53 19.03 2.26
CA PRO A 194 16.90 19.83 1.22
C PRO A 194 16.19 18.99 0.18
N THR A 195 15.01 19.40 -0.24
CA THR A 195 14.24 18.70 -1.28
C THR A 195 14.80 19.03 -2.64
N LEU A 196 15.00 18.01 -3.48
CA LEU A 196 15.41 18.22 -4.87
C LEU A 196 14.30 18.97 -5.62
N PRO A 197 14.58 20.12 -6.24
CA PRO A 197 13.60 20.84 -7.05
C PRO A 197 13.09 19.98 -8.22
N GLU A 198 11.81 20.13 -8.54
CA GLU A 198 11.20 19.46 -9.70
C GLU A 198 11.42 20.29 -10.95
N GLU A 199 11.89 19.65 -12.03
CA GLU A 199 12.09 20.35 -13.31
C GLU A 199 10.72 20.68 -13.92
N PRO A 200 10.45 21.96 -14.28
CA PRO A 200 9.19 22.38 -14.85
C PRO A 200 8.95 21.75 -16.22
N GLU A 201 7.75 21.21 -16.45
CA GLU A 201 7.35 20.66 -17.74
C GLU A 201 6.59 21.71 -18.57
N ALA A 202 6.95 21.88 -19.85
CA ALA A 202 6.36 22.91 -20.72
C ALA A 202 4.84 22.81 -20.87
N GLY A 203 4.26 21.62 -20.65
CA GLY A 203 2.82 21.39 -20.73
C GLY A 203 2.01 21.89 -19.53
N GLU A 204 2.65 22.33 -18.46
CA GLU A 204 2.01 22.82 -17.23
C GLU A 204 1.76 24.34 -17.24
N TYR A 205 2.28 25.06 -18.27
CA TYR A 205 2.23 26.51 -18.35
C TYR A 205 1.38 26.96 -19.54
N ASP A 206 0.62 28.02 -19.34
CA ASP A 206 -0.25 28.57 -20.37
C ASP A 206 0.51 29.36 -21.44
N THR A 207 1.69 29.93 -21.10
CA THR A 207 2.53 30.73 -22.01
C THR A 207 4.01 30.30 -21.98
N GLU A 208 4.69 30.56 -23.09
CA GLU A 208 6.13 30.28 -23.21
C GLU A 208 6.97 31.17 -22.26
N ASP A 209 6.48 32.36 -21.92
CA ASP A 209 7.20 33.26 -21.03
C ASP A 209 7.09 32.80 -19.57
N GLU A 210 5.93 32.30 -19.12
CA GLU A 210 5.77 31.67 -17.80
C GLU A 210 6.68 30.45 -17.67
N TYR A 211 6.77 29.59 -18.68
CA TYR A 211 7.68 28.44 -18.66
C TYR A 211 9.15 28.86 -18.58
N LYS A 212 9.57 29.95 -19.26
CA LYS A 212 10.93 30.49 -19.15
C LYS A 212 11.22 31.03 -17.74
N GLU A 213 10.26 31.72 -17.13
CA GLU A 213 10.40 32.23 -15.76
C GLU A 213 10.55 31.05 -14.77
N ALA A 214 9.69 30.01 -14.88
CA ALA A 214 9.77 28.80 -14.06
C ALA A 214 11.12 28.07 -14.23
N LYS A 215 11.68 28.03 -15.44
CA LYS A 215 13.02 27.47 -15.64
C LYS A 215 14.14 28.25 -14.95
N VAL A 216 14.05 29.56 -14.95
CA VAL A 216 15.04 30.41 -14.24
C VAL A 216 14.94 30.18 -12.73
N GLU A 217 13.72 30.11 -12.19
CA GLU A 217 13.49 29.78 -10.78
C GLU A 217 14.03 28.40 -10.43
N TYR A 218 13.73 27.38 -11.25
CA TYR A 218 14.27 26.03 -11.07
C TYR A 218 15.80 25.99 -11.07
N GLU A 219 16.46 26.73 -11.97
CA GLU A 219 17.94 26.80 -12.02
C GLU A 219 18.50 27.43 -10.73
N GLN A 220 17.82 28.42 -10.17
CA GLN A 220 18.21 29.04 -8.91
C GLN A 220 18.00 28.07 -7.73
N ASP A 221 16.83 27.46 -7.63
CA ASP A 221 16.51 26.48 -6.57
C ASP A 221 17.45 25.26 -6.62
N MET A 222 17.84 24.83 -7.83
CA MET A 222 18.81 23.74 -8.00
C MET A 222 20.20 24.15 -7.49
N ASN A 223 20.62 25.39 -7.74
CA ASN A 223 21.89 25.88 -7.21
C ASN A 223 21.86 25.95 -5.67
N ASP A 224 20.79 26.49 -5.09
CA ASP A 224 20.61 26.58 -3.65
C ASP A 224 20.58 25.16 -3.01
N TYR A 225 19.87 24.21 -3.60
CA TYR A 225 19.89 22.80 -3.20
C TYR A 225 21.31 22.22 -3.21
N MET A 226 22.09 22.48 -4.25
CA MET A 226 23.47 22.00 -4.37
C MET A 226 24.38 22.63 -3.32
N GLU A 227 24.23 23.92 -3.04
CA GLU A 227 25.04 24.62 -2.04
C GLU A 227 24.71 24.18 -0.62
N GLU A 228 23.43 24.05 -0.28
CA GLU A 228 22.99 23.51 1.01
C GLU A 228 23.48 22.08 1.21
N GLY A 229 23.38 21.24 0.18
CA GLY A 229 23.88 19.87 0.22
C GLY A 229 25.38 19.77 0.47
N LYS A 230 26.18 20.63 -0.18
CA LYS A 230 27.65 20.71 0.05
C LYS A 230 27.95 21.14 1.48
N GLU A 231 27.22 22.12 2.00
CA GLU A 231 27.41 22.61 3.38
C GLU A 231 27.07 21.51 4.40
N LEU A 232 26.00 20.74 4.18
CA LEU A 232 25.66 19.62 5.05
C LEU A 232 26.75 18.53 5.04
N VAL A 233 27.31 18.21 3.87
CA VAL A 233 28.42 17.24 3.77
C VAL A 233 29.65 17.78 4.52
N ARG A 234 30.00 19.06 4.35
CA ARG A 234 31.11 19.70 5.08
C ARG A 234 30.89 19.63 6.60
N ARG A 235 29.69 19.92 7.08
CA ARG A 235 29.35 19.83 8.50
C ARG A 235 29.44 18.41 9.05
N ALA A 236 29.11 17.42 8.21
CA ALA A 236 29.26 16.01 8.56
C ALA A 236 30.73 15.60 8.65
N GLU A 237 31.59 16.07 7.74
CA GLU A 237 33.02 15.80 7.74
C GLU A 237 33.73 16.35 9.00
N VAL A 238 33.29 17.50 9.52
CA VAL A 238 33.82 18.06 10.76
C VAL A 238 33.15 17.51 12.03
N GLY A 239 32.18 16.59 11.87
CA GLY A 239 31.52 15.91 12.98
C GLY A 239 30.47 16.72 13.72
N GLU A 240 29.94 17.79 13.12
CA GLU A 240 28.85 18.57 13.71
C GLU A 240 27.50 17.84 13.58
N ILE A 241 27.27 17.17 12.46
CA ILE A 241 26.06 16.44 12.14
C ILE A 241 26.37 15.02 11.66
N SER A 242 25.37 14.16 11.67
CA SER A 242 25.40 12.87 10.99
C SER A 242 24.30 12.82 9.92
N LEU A 243 24.65 12.35 8.72
CA LEU A 243 23.77 12.28 7.57
C LEU A 243 23.18 10.87 7.43
N PHE A 244 21.89 10.78 7.13
CA PHE A 244 21.20 9.50 7.05
C PHE A 244 20.32 9.40 5.80
N ALA A 245 20.27 8.20 5.24
CA ALA A 245 19.23 7.71 4.35
C ALA A 245 18.23 6.93 5.23
N ARG A 246 17.12 7.57 5.60
CA ARG A 246 16.11 7.02 6.49
C ARG A 246 15.09 6.22 5.72
N ILE A 247 14.87 4.98 6.15
CA ILE A 247 13.84 4.09 5.60
C ILE A 247 12.48 4.57 6.10
N GLY A 248 11.73 5.22 5.22
CA GLY A 248 10.37 5.69 5.47
C GLY A 248 9.33 4.60 5.19
N ASN A 249 8.06 4.98 5.15
CA ASN A 249 6.96 4.06 4.88
C ASN A 249 6.87 3.69 3.40
N GLU A 250 7.03 4.66 2.53
CA GLU A 250 6.83 4.53 1.08
C GLU A 250 8.10 4.86 0.27
N ASP A 251 9.12 5.46 0.90
CA ASP A 251 10.37 5.87 0.23
C ASP A 251 11.55 5.98 1.21
N ILE A 252 12.73 6.20 0.66
CA ILE A 252 13.96 6.54 1.37
C ILE A 252 14.11 8.05 1.42
N VAL A 253 14.15 8.60 2.62
CA VAL A 253 14.22 10.05 2.85
C VAL A 253 15.60 10.42 3.40
N LYS A 254 16.28 11.39 2.78
CA LYS A 254 17.53 11.93 3.32
C LYS A 254 17.23 12.85 4.51
N CYS A 255 17.97 12.69 5.59
CA CYS A 255 17.85 13.53 6.77
C CYS A 255 19.20 13.67 7.49
N TYR A 256 19.26 14.55 8.47
CA TYR A 256 20.45 14.73 9.31
C TYR A 256 20.10 14.98 10.79
N VAL A 257 21.06 14.66 11.65
CA VAL A 257 20.94 14.82 13.10
C VAL A 257 22.13 15.64 13.60
N GLU A 258 21.87 16.62 14.44
CA GLU A 258 22.93 17.34 15.18
C GLU A 258 23.59 16.39 16.19
N ASN A 259 24.90 16.19 16.11
CA ASN A 259 25.61 15.21 16.95
C ASN A 259 25.55 15.56 18.45
N SER A 260 25.36 16.83 18.80
CA SER A 260 25.08 17.27 20.17
C SER A 260 23.79 16.65 20.76
N MET A 261 22.80 16.33 19.91
CA MET A 261 21.54 15.67 20.31
C MET A 261 21.68 14.16 20.42
N MET A 262 22.53 13.53 19.60
CA MET A 262 22.80 12.08 19.69
C MET A 262 23.47 11.72 21.02
N ASN A 263 24.40 12.56 21.49
CA ASN A 263 25.12 12.35 22.76
C ASN A 263 24.27 12.61 24.00
N ALA A 264 23.11 13.24 23.88
CA ALA A 264 22.20 13.52 24.99
C ALA A 264 21.24 12.36 25.34
N VAL A 265 21.18 11.33 24.48
CA VAL A 265 20.27 10.18 24.63
C VAL A 265 21.02 8.91 25.09
N SER A 266 22.35 8.95 25.18
CA SER A 266 23.18 7.92 25.76
C SER A 266 23.42 8.26 27.22
#